data_10176c6541b1a83340375366db71439f
#
_entry.id   10176c6541b1a83340375366db71439f
#
_cell.length_a   1.000
_cell.length_b   1.000
_cell.length_c   1.000
_cell.angle_alpha   90.00
_cell.angle_beta   90.00
_cell.angle_gamma   90.00
#
_symmetry.space_group_name_H-M   'P 1'
#
loop_
_entity.id
_entity.type
_entity.pdbx_description
1 polymer ?
#
loop_
_entity_poly.entity_id
_entity_poly.type
_entity_poly.pdbx_seq_one_letter_code
_entity_poly.pdbx_strand_id
1 'polypeptide(L)'
;MKYVFFSTILAATLCQAAAQTAGQLTPVQAPALVASTVAVPPQYQAAFSQTRTLQMPSGFRSRVFYAGNLLNKPRFMAFSADSVLHVANKTSGTVVALPDRNRDGVADTAFVAASNLAGAHDVRFFRNALYVALQRQVIKLEDRDNNGIYELRSVFIDNIASGAQQPGGGHDTRTLVFDERNQKVYLSIGSLCNACRESERAVIEEYDLNGQNRRIYANGIRNAVGMTLHPTTNRLWANNNGNDNQGNDVPPEWIDMVRDGGFYGYPFVHSHRQWFNFNAAADYRALLPITRADSALVQRQVAPAALIQAHSAPMALSFSNPSFPPQFRNGLWSVFRGSWNRTPATGYKLVYLDFTDAQDTLANFVTDVVTGFQTPSVWGRPVGLALDQRGNLYLGSDDLTQVIFQISTNASTLTQELAQTVDFQLFPNPVSATLTLNYTRFSTTEKCVVEVFDALGRQVLTQILRGDTERLSVQNLPAGTYACRLSVGSRFGIQSFVVAH
;
A
#
# COMPACT_ATOMS: atom_id res chain seq x y z
N MET A 1 59.81 -32.16 13.57
CA MET A 1 58.70 -31.24 13.76
C MET A 1 57.98 -31.09 12.42
N LYS A 2 56.85 -31.75 12.25
CA LYS A 2 56.01 -31.65 11.02
C LYS A 2 54.82 -30.74 11.36
N TYR A 3 54.74 -29.61 10.69
CA TYR A 3 53.56 -28.74 10.79
C TYR A 3 52.49 -29.24 9.83
N VAL A 4 51.33 -29.58 10.34
CA VAL A 4 50.11 -29.87 9.56
C VAL A 4 49.27 -28.59 9.49
N PHE A 5 49.13 -28.05 8.27
CA PHE A 5 48.19 -26.95 7.99
C PHE A 5 46.80 -27.55 7.76
N PHE A 6 45.85 -27.19 8.60
CA PHE A 6 44.44 -27.41 8.36
C PHE A 6 43.90 -26.22 7.53
N SER A 7 43.57 -26.47 6.27
CA SER A 7 42.80 -25.54 5.45
C SER A 7 41.33 -25.79 5.67
N THR A 8 40.66 -24.86 6.33
CA THR A 8 39.19 -24.84 6.43
C THR A 8 38.64 -24.28 5.12
N ILE A 9 38.07 -25.17 4.32
CA ILE A 9 37.29 -24.77 3.11
C ILE A 9 35.93 -24.31 3.60
N LEU A 10 35.70 -23.00 3.52
CA LEU A 10 34.39 -22.39 3.72
C LEU A 10 33.56 -22.66 2.45
N ALA A 11 32.66 -23.64 2.51
CA ALA A 11 31.70 -23.89 1.44
C ALA A 11 30.65 -22.78 1.43
N ALA A 12 30.84 -21.80 0.57
CA ALA A 12 29.79 -20.84 0.22
C ALA A 12 28.73 -21.59 -0.60
N THR A 13 27.60 -21.90 0.01
CA THR A 13 26.41 -22.40 -0.69
C THR A 13 25.89 -21.24 -1.55
N LEU A 14 26.28 -21.19 -2.81
CA LEU A 14 25.62 -20.42 -3.83
C LEU A 14 24.22 -21.01 -4.02
N CYS A 15 23.20 -20.33 -3.48
CA CYS A 15 21.82 -20.58 -3.81
C CYS A 15 21.64 -20.13 -5.27
N GLN A 16 21.77 -21.06 -6.22
CA GLN A 16 21.41 -20.82 -7.61
C GLN A 16 19.89 -20.60 -7.62
N ALA A 17 19.44 -19.39 -7.93
CA ALA A 17 18.06 -19.16 -8.30
C ALA A 17 17.75 -20.06 -9.50
N ALA A 18 16.93 -21.09 -9.26
CA ALA A 18 16.44 -21.92 -10.34
C ALA A 18 15.65 -21.03 -11.30
N ALA A 19 16.05 -20.95 -12.54
CA ALA A 19 15.31 -20.23 -13.57
C ALA A 19 13.87 -20.75 -13.55
N GLN A 20 12.90 -19.87 -13.29
CA GLN A 20 11.49 -20.23 -13.23
C GLN A 20 11.06 -20.77 -14.60
N THR A 21 10.61 -22.02 -14.63
CA THR A 21 10.06 -22.61 -15.85
C THR A 21 8.73 -21.95 -16.14
N ALA A 22 8.57 -21.40 -17.34
CA ALA A 22 7.33 -20.73 -17.74
C ALA A 22 6.11 -21.65 -17.48
N GLY A 23 5.14 -21.15 -16.71
CA GLY A 23 3.93 -21.88 -16.33
C GLY A 23 3.95 -22.54 -14.95
N GLN A 24 5.06 -22.51 -14.22
CA GLN A 24 5.11 -22.97 -12.83
C GLN A 24 4.83 -21.83 -11.84
N LEU A 25 4.23 -22.18 -10.68
CA LEU A 25 4.04 -21.19 -9.60
C LEU A 25 5.39 -20.66 -9.14
N THR A 26 5.44 -19.36 -8.92
CA THR A 26 6.61 -18.73 -8.29
C THR A 26 6.80 -19.32 -6.90
N PRO A 27 8.01 -19.74 -6.51
CA PRO A 27 8.27 -20.31 -5.21
C PRO A 27 7.79 -19.39 -4.08
N VAL A 28 7.13 -19.96 -3.09
CA VAL A 28 6.72 -19.23 -1.89
C VAL A 28 7.83 -19.33 -0.85
N GLN A 29 8.32 -18.18 -0.41
CA GLN A 29 9.20 -18.11 0.76
C GLN A 29 8.35 -17.80 1.99
N ALA A 30 8.40 -18.67 2.99
CA ALA A 30 7.77 -18.45 4.29
C ALA A 30 8.85 -18.06 5.30
N PRO A 31 9.08 -16.78 5.59
CA PRO A 31 9.98 -16.37 6.65
C PRO A 31 9.39 -16.78 8.00
N ALA A 32 10.22 -16.80 9.05
CA ALA A 32 9.72 -17.00 10.39
C ALA A 32 8.82 -15.83 10.79
N LEU A 33 7.51 -16.03 10.72
CA LEU A 33 6.52 -15.06 11.17
C LEU A 33 6.24 -15.27 12.65
N VAL A 34 6.08 -14.18 13.39
CA VAL A 34 5.73 -14.19 14.81
C VAL A 34 4.35 -13.56 15.02
N ALA A 35 3.64 -14.08 16.01
CA ALA A 35 2.34 -13.53 16.39
C ALA A 35 2.50 -12.12 16.97
N SER A 36 1.74 -11.19 16.45
CA SER A 36 1.69 -9.79 16.90
C SER A 36 0.23 -9.38 17.08
N THR A 37 -0.15 -9.06 18.31
CA THR A 37 -1.48 -8.54 18.59
C THR A 37 -1.63 -7.15 17.98
N VAL A 38 -2.75 -6.92 17.29
CA VAL A 38 -3.08 -5.61 16.73
C VAL A 38 -3.32 -4.63 17.87
N ALA A 39 -2.53 -3.57 17.94
CA ALA A 39 -2.73 -2.50 18.89
C ALA A 39 -3.99 -1.69 18.51
N VAL A 40 -4.91 -1.53 19.47
CA VAL A 40 -6.17 -0.81 19.26
C VAL A 40 -6.18 0.44 20.13
N PRO A 41 -6.09 1.64 19.54
CA PRO A 41 -6.20 2.90 20.27
C PRO A 41 -7.55 3.00 21.01
N PRO A 42 -7.61 3.69 22.18
CA PRO A 42 -8.82 3.77 22.99
C PRO A 42 -10.05 4.24 22.21
N GLN A 43 -9.89 5.22 21.31
CA GLN A 43 -10.98 5.76 20.50
C GLN A 43 -11.58 4.74 19.51
N TYR A 44 -10.89 3.68 19.17
CA TYR A 44 -11.34 2.66 18.22
C TYR A 44 -11.78 1.34 18.88
N GLN A 45 -11.70 1.21 20.21
CA GLN A 45 -12.06 -0.03 20.91
C GLN A 45 -13.51 -0.45 20.70
N ALA A 46 -14.44 0.48 20.56
CA ALA A 46 -15.85 0.17 20.26
C ALA A 46 -16.03 -0.34 18.82
N ALA A 47 -15.33 0.23 17.85
CA ALA A 47 -15.42 -0.16 16.44
C ALA A 47 -14.59 -1.42 16.11
N PHE A 48 -13.55 -1.70 16.88
CA PHE A 48 -12.65 -2.85 16.75
C PHE A 48 -12.51 -3.57 18.10
N SER A 49 -13.60 -4.16 18.58
CA SER A 49 -13.72 -4.67 19.95
C SER A 49 -13.04 -6.02 20.19
N GLN A 50 -12.76 -6.80 19.13
CA GLN A 50 -12.19 -8.12 19.25
C GLN A 50 -10.66 -8.06 19.16
N THR A 51 -9.99 -8.71 20.12
CA THR A 51 -8.53 -8.92 20.01
C THR A 51 -8.21 -9.72 18.77
N ARG A 52 -7.37 -9.17 17.89
CA ARG A 52 -6.91 -9.82 16.67
C ARG A 52 -5.39 -9.94 16.68
N THR A 53 -4.91 -11.04 16.14
CA THR A 53 -3.49 -11.33 16.03
C THR A 53 -3.14 -11.54 14.56
N LEU A 54 -2.12 -10.85 14.09
CA LEU A 54 -1.51 -11.05 12.78
C LEU A 54 -0.18 -11.78 12.95
N GLN A 55 0.24 -12.48 11.91
CA GLN A 55 1.57 -13.10 11.85
C GLN A 55 2.43 -12.24 10.94
N MET A 56 3.58 -11.77 11.42
CA MET A 56 4.45 -10.82 10.71
C MET A 56 5.93 -11.14 11.02
N PRO A 57 6.88 -10.64 10.21
CA PRO A 57 8.30 -10.73 10.55
C PRO A 57 8.59 -10.10 11.91
N SER A 58 9.58 -10.66 12.61
CA SER A 58 10.02 -10.11 13.91
C SER A 58 10.38 -8.63 13.76
N GLY A 59 9.95 -7.81 14.70
CA GLY A 59 10.14 -6.36 14.67
C GLY A 59 9.00 -5.58 14.02
N PHE A 60 8.18 -6.21 13.19
CA PHE A 60 6.99 -5.54 12.65
C PHE A 60 5.92 -5.38 13.74
N ARG A 61 5.14 -4.31 13.61
CA ARG A 61 4.01 -4.02 14.52
C ARG A 61 2.79 -3.63 13.71
N SER A 62 1.62 -3.96 14.21
CA SER A 62 0.34 -3.54 13.61
C SER A 62 -0.51 -2.81 14.62
N ARG A 63 -1.20 -1.78 14.14
CA ARG A 63 -2.21 -1.05 14.91
C ARG A 63 -3.39 -0.67 14.03
N VAL A 64 -4.52 -0.39 14.65
CA VAL A 64 -5.64 0.26 13.99
C VAL A 64 -5.27 1.72 13.74
N PHE A 65 -5.12 2.10 12.48
CA PHE A 65 -4.93 3.48 12.07
C PHE A 65 -6.25 4.24 12.10
N TYR A 66 -7.30 3.63 11.55
CA TYR A 66 -8.66 4.15 11.61
C TYR A 66 -9.68 3.01 11.56
N ALA A 67 -10.67 3.07 12.46
CA ALA A 67 -11.86 2.24 12.45
C ALA A 67 -13.06 3.11 12.84
N GLY A 68 -14.05 3.24 11.96
CA GLY A 68 -15.19 4.09 12.24
C GLY A 68 -16.24 4.06 11.14
N ASN A 69 -17.34 4.75 11.38
CA ASN A 69 -18.53 4.76 10.53
C ASN A 69 -18.37 5.43 9.16
N LEU A 70 -17.27 6.15 8.95
CA LEU A 70 -16.96 6.73 7.64
C LEU A 70 -16.38 5.69 6.66
N LEU A 71 -15.92 4.51 7.11
CA LEU A 71 -15.55 3.43 6.21
C LEU A 71 -16.78 2.65 5.78
N ASN A 72 -16.96 2.53 4.47
CA ASN A 72 -18.05 1.75 3.89
C ASN A 72 -17.56 1.06 2.60
N LYS A 73 -17.04 -0.14 2.77
CA LYS A 73 -16.32 -0.92 1.76
C LYS A 73 -15.10 -0.16 1.23
N PRO A 74 -14.11 0.14 2.13
CA PRO A 74 -12.90 0.87 1.74
C PRO A 74 -12.13 0.09 0.68
N ARG A 75 -11.66 0.80 -0.33
CA ARG A 75 -10.93 0.23 -1.45
C ARG A 75 -9.49 0.76 -1.48
N PHE A 76 -9.05 1.32 -2.56
CA PHE A 76 -7.69 1.83 -2.69
C PHE A 76 -7.54 3.17 -1.98
N MET A 77 -6.30 3.49 -1.66
CA MET A 77 -5.96 4.66 -0.88
C MET A 77 -4.65 5.28 -1.37
N ALA A 78 -4.51 6.57 -1.17
CA ALA A 78 -3.31 7.31 -1.53
C ALA A 78 -3.05 8.45 -0.54
N PHE A 79 -1.78 8.77 -0.33
CA PHE A 79 -1.38 9.95 0.40
C PHE A 79 -1.42 11.19 -0.50
N SER A 80 -1.97 12.28 0.02
CA SER A 80 -1.79 13.62 -0.55
C SER A 80 -0.37 14.15 -0.30
N ALA A 81 -0.02 15.25 -0.94
CA ALA A 81 1.30 15.88 -0.80
C ALA A 81 1.62 16.29 0.65
N ASP A 82 0.61 16.67 1.43
CA ASP A 82 0.70 17.01 2.85
C ASP A 82 0.59 15.80 3.79
N SER A 83 0.74 14.58 3.24
CA SER A 83 0.76 13.31 3.97
C SER A 83 -0.55 12.92 4.65
N VAL A 84 -1.68 13.35 4.13
CA VAL A 84 -3.00 12.86 4.56
C VAL A 84 -3.41 11.64 3.75
N LEU A 85 -3.79 10.56 4.42
CA LEU A 85 -4.27 9.35 3.75
C LEU A 85 -5.71 9.54 3.29
N HIS A 86 -5.97 9.35 2.01
CA HIS A 86 -7.32 9.39 1.41
C HIS A 86 -7.74 7.99 0.99
N VAL A 87 -8.96 7.61 1.34
CA VAL A 87 -9.51 6.25 1.15
C VAL A 87 -10.78 6.32 0.32
N ALA A 88 -10.83 5.59 -0.81
CA ALA A 88 -12.04 5.41 -1.58
C ALA A 88 -13.00 4.47 -0.86
N ASN A 89 -14.26 4.85 -0.71
CA ASN A 89 -15.34 4.02 -0.18
C ASN A 89 -16.33 3.66 -1.29
N LYS A 90 -16.34 2.38 -1.68
CA LYS A 90 -17.12 1.94 -2.84
C LYS A 90 -18.63 2.06 -2.63
N THR A 91 -19.13 1.66 -1.47
CA THR A 91 -20.58 1.58 -1.21
C THR A 91 -21.17 2.95 -0.92
N SER A 92 -20.51 3.77 -0.09
CA SER A 92 -21.00 5.13 0.19
C SER A 92 -20.73 6.12 -0.94
N GLY A 93 -19.83 5.78 -1.88
CA GLY A 93 -19.43 6.69 -2.95
C GLY A 93 -18.75 7.95 -2.41
N THR A 94 -17.84 7.77 -1.47
CA THR A 94 -17.10 8.87 -0.83
C THR A 94 -15.60 8.64 -0.90
N VAL A 95 -14.84 9.71 -0.74
CA VAL A 95 -13.43 9.66 -0.36
C VAL A 95 -13.32 10.23 1.05
N VAL A 96 -12.70 9.48 1.96
CA VAL A 96 -12.46 9.89 3.35
C VAL A 96 -11.00 10.27 3.52
N ALA A 97 -10.76 11.43 4.11
CA ALA A 97 -9.44 11.89 4.52
C ALA A 97 -9.15 11.52 5.98
N LEU A 98 -7.96 11.01 6.23
CA LEU A 98 -7.49 10.50 7.51
C LEU A 98 -6.14 11.14 7.85
N PRO A 99 -6.12 12.39 8.35
CA PRO A 99 -4.88 13.05 8.78
C PRO A 99 -4.31 12.41 10.05
N ASP A 100 -3.00 12.28 10.07
CA ASP A 100 -2.17 11.90 11.23
C ASP A 100 -1.06 12.97 11.37
N ARG A 101 -1.40 14.12 11.95
CA ARG A 101 -0.54 15.30 12.03
C ARG A 101 0.58 15.14 13.06
N ASN A 102 0.28 14.44 14.15
CA ASN A 102 1.25 14.13 15.20
C ASN A 102 2.16 12.94 14.82
N ARG A 103 1.83 12.20 13.75
CA ARG A 103 2.59 11.07 13.19
C ARG A 103 2.75 9.91 14.17
N ASP A 104 1.75 9.68 15.01
CA ASP A 104 1.76 8.58 15.97
C ASP A 104 1.22 7.25 15.37
N GLY A 105 0.78 7.27 14.12
CA GLY A 105 0.27 6.10 13.42
C GLY A 105 -1.20 5.83 13.69
N VAL A 106 -1.92 6.85 14.19
CA VAL A 106 -3.36 6.84 14.42
C VAL A 106 -3.96 8.09 13.77
N ALA A 107 -5.05 7.96 13.04
CA ALA A 107 -5.69 9.14 12.47
C ALA A 107 -6.23 10.05 13.59
N ASP A 108 -5.79 11.33 13.60
CA ASP A 108 -6.23 12.34 14.58
C ASP A 108 -7.72 12.63 14.43
N THR A 109 -8.21 12.61 13.19
CA THR A 109 -9.60 12.82 12.81
C THR A 109 -9.92 12.12 11.50
N ALA A 110 -11.18 12.12 11.11
CA ALA A 110 -11.63 11.61 9.82
C ALA A 110 -12.77 12.49 9.30
N PHE A 111 -12.75 12.80 8.02
CA PHE A 111 -13.83 13.55 7.39
C PHE A 111 -14.03 13.13 5.91
N VAL A 112 -15.20 13.42 5.37
CA VAL A 112 -15.51 13.18 3.96
C VAL A 112 -14.88 14.28 3.13
N ALA A 113 -13.83 13.94 2.40
CA ALA A 113 -13.11 14.86 1.50
C ALA A 113 -13.82 15.05 0.17
N ALA A 114 -14.56 14.05 -0.31
CA ALA A 114 -15.38 14.13 -1.52
C ALA A 114 -16.55 13.14 -1.45
N SER A 115 -17.67 13.46 -2.10
CA SER A 115 -18.90 12.65 -2.10
C SER A 115 -19.50 12.56 -3.52
N ASN A 116 -20.64 11.84 -3.65
CA ASN A 116 -21.31 11.59 -4.93
C ASN A 116 -20.40 10.88 -5.97
N LEU A 117 -19.65 9.90 -5.51
CA LEU A 117 -18.67 9.12 -6.26
C LEU A 117 -19.05 7.64 -6.27
N ALA A 118 -20.27 7.33 -6.72
CA ALA A 118 -20.81 5.97 -6.71
C ALA A 118 -19.85 4.95 -7.33
N GLY A 119 -19.51 3.90 -6.58
CA GLY A 119 -18.59 2.86 -7.01
C GLY A 119 -17.10 3.27 -6.95
N ALA A 120 -16.73 4.30 -6.20
CA ALA A 120 -15.34 4.72 -6.03
C ALA A 120 -14.44 3.54 -5.67
N HIS A 121 -13.40 3.29 -6.46
CA HIS A 121 -12.49 2.18 -6.26
C HIS A 121 -11.05 2.64 -6.03
N ASP A 122 -10.52 3.50 -6.89
CA ASP A 122 -9.14 3.98 -6.81
C ASP A 122 -9.10 5.50 -6.66
N VAL A 123 -8.15 5.96 -5.89
CA VAL A 123 -7.84 7.38 -5.66
C VAL A 123 -6.37 7.63 -5.97
N ARG A 124 -6.08 8.68 -6.73
CA ARG A 124 -4.72 9.08 -7.09
C ARG A 124 -4.56 10.57 -7.00
N PHE A 125 -3.45 11.00 -6.44
CA PHE A 125 -3.03 12.40 -6.51
C PHE A 125 -2.10 12.61 -7.70
N PHE A 126 -2.42 13.61 -8.51
CA PHE A 126 -1.56 14.03 -9.60
C PHE A 126 -1.71 15.54 -9.83
N ARG A 127 -0.59 16.29 -9.84
CA ARG A 127 -0.53 17.75 -10.08
C ARG A 127 -1.57 18.53 -9.27
N ASN A 128 -1.55 18.38 -7.95
CA ASN A 128 -2.42 19.03 -6.98
C ASN A 128 -3.93 18.74 -7.14
N ALA A 129 -4.31 17.72 -7.88
CA ALA A 129 -5.69 17.27 -7.99
C ALA A 129 -5.84 15.83 -7.50
N LEU A 130 -7.01 15.51 -6.99
CA LEU A 130 -7.42 14.17 -6.64
C LEU A 130 -8.21 13.57 -7.81
N TYR A 131 -7.82 12.39 -8.27
CA TYR A 131 -8.52 11.63 -9.29
C TYR A 131 -9.17 10.40 -8.67
N VAL A 132 -10.43 10.18 -8.99
CA VAL A 132 -11.21 9.04 -8.48
C VAL A 132 -11.72 8.21 -9.63
N ALA A 133 -11.31 6.93 -9.66
CA ALA A 133 -11.77 6.00 -10.68
C ALA A 133 -13.09 5.36 -10.24
N LEU A 134 -14.14 5.61 -11.01
CA LEU A 134 -15.47 5.05 -10.90
C LEU A 134 -15.68 3.96 -11.96
N GLN A 135 -16.81 3.30 -11.95
CA GLN A 135 -17.11 2.25 -12.92
C GLN A 135 -17.12 2.74 -14.38
N ARG A 136 -17.66 3.95 -14.64
CA ARG A 136 -17.91 4.49 -16.00
C ARG A 136 -17.09 5.74 -16.30
N GLN A 137 -16.48 6.35 -15.31
CA GLN A 137 -15.78 7.62 -15.41
C GLN A 137 -14.57 7.66 -14.49
N VAL A 138 -13.60 8.49 -14.83
CA VAL A 138 -12.62 9.02 -13.89
C VAL A 138 -12.97 10.47 -13.64
N ILE A 139 -13.12 10.83 -12.37
CA ILE A 139 -13.43 12.19 -11.94
C ILE A 139 -12.16 12.86 -11.43
N LYS A 140 -11.90 14.06 -11.91
CA LYS A 140 -10.91 14.98 -11.36
C LYS A 140 -11.59 15.90 -10.35
N LEU A 141 -10.97 16.05 -9.20
CA LEU A 141 -11.44 16.84 -8.07
C LEU A 141 -10.32 17.81 -7.63
N GLU A 142 -10.69 19.05 -7.33
CA GLU A 142 -9.76 20.09 -6.89
C GLU A 142 -10.29 20.77 -5.63
N ASP A 143 -9.40 20.93 -4.67
CA ASP A 143 -9.60 21.69 -3.42
C ASP A 143 -9.02 23.10 -3.66
N ARG A 144 -9.90 24.12 -3.77
CA ARG A 144 -9.49 25.48 -4.14
C ARG A 144 -9.03 26.32 -2.97
N ASP A 145 -9.57 26.07 -1.81
CA ASP A 145 -9.28 26.85 -0.60
C ASP A 145 -8.33 26.13 0.37
N ASN A 146 -7.85 24.95 -0.04
CA ASN A 146 -6.93 24.10 0.73
C ASN A 146 -7.48 23.68 2.10
N ASN A 147 -8.79 23.46 2.19
CA ASN A 147 -9.44 23.00 3.42
C ASN A 147 -9.50 21.47 3.55
N GLY A 148 -9.06 20.73 2.54
CA GLY A 148 -9.08 19.27 2.46
C GLY A 148 -10.38 18.69 1.90
N ILE A 149 -11.34 19.55 1.49
CA ILE A 149 -12.58 19.17 0.82
C ILE A 149 -12.47 19.52 -0.67
N TYR A 150 -12.77 18.55 -1.52
CA TYR A 150 -12.60 18.68 -2.97
C TYR A 150 -13.94 19.05 -3.60
N GLU A 151 -14.23 20.34 -3.70
CA GLU A 151 -15.53 20.85 -4.13
C GLU A 151 -15.64 21.02 -5.64
N LEU A 152 -14.53 21.31 -6.35
CA LEU A 152 -14.55 21.46 -7.80
C LEU A 152 -14.41 20.10 -8.49
N ARG A 153 -15.40 19.78 -9.31
CA ARG A 153 -15.51 18.49 -10.00
C ARG A 153 -15.52 18.66 -11.51
N SER A 154 -14.74 17.84 -12.20
CA SER A 154 -14.80 17.68 -13.66
C SER A 154 -14.64 16.22 -14.07
N VAL A 155 -15.20 15.84 -15.23
CA VAL A 155 -14.98 14.52 -15.81
C VAL A 155 -13.62 14.52 -16.50
N PHE A 156 -12.75 13.59 -16.13
CA PHE A 156 -11.42 13.44 -16.70
C PHE A 156 -11.39 12.40 -17.83
N ILE A 157 -11.98 11.21 -17.59
CA ILE A 157 -12.21 10.18 -18.60
C ILE A 157 -13.67 9.81 -18.53
N ASP A 158 -14.36 9.76 -19.67
CA ASP A 158 -15.76 9.40 -19.75
C ASP A 158 -15.98 8.12 -20.56
N ASN A 159 -17.21 7.61 -20.51
CA ASN A 159 -17.69 6.47 -21.31
C ASN A 159 -16.81 5.21 -21.23
N ILE A 160 -16.23 4.96 -20.05
CA ILE A 160 -15.48 3.73 -19.82
C ILE A 160 -16.42 2.54 -20.01
N ALA A 161 -15.98 1.53 -20.77
CA ALA A 161 -16.74 0.33 -21.02
C ALA A 161 -17.20 -0.33 -19.71
N SER A 162 -18.51 -0.41 -19.49
CA SER A 162 -19.10 -0.96 -18.26
C SER A 162 -20.10 -2.06 -18.59
N GLY A 163 -20.16 -3.11 -17.75
CA GLY A 163 -21.09 -4.20 -17.87
C GLY A 163 -22.27 -4.15 -16.91
N ALA A 164 -22.54 -3.00 -16.33
CA ALA A 164 -23.45 -2.83 -15.20
C ALA A 164 -24.92 -3.28 -15.44
N GLN A 165 -25.29 -3.62 -16.66
CA GLN A 165 -26.66 -4.01 -17.01
C GLN A 165 -26.84 -5.52 -17.25
N GLN A 166 -25.78 -6.32 -17.04
CA GLN A 166 -25.88 -7.78 -17.19
C GLN A 166 -26.07 -8.43 -15.82
N PRO A 167 -27.08 -9.32 -15.65
CA PRO A 167 -27.18 -10.16 -14.47
C PRO A 167 -25.91 -10.99 -14.28
N GLY A 168 -25.26 -10.89 -13.12
CA GLY A 168 -23.94 -11.48 -12.90
C GLY A 168 -22.78 -10.52 -13.14
N GLY A 169 -23.07 -9.33 -13.48
CA GLY A 169 -22.38 -8.08 -13.67
C GLY A 169 -20.90 -8.04 -13.57
N GLY A 170 -20.14 -8.36 -14.53
CA GLY A 170 -18.74 -8.07 -14.78
C GLY A 170 -17.91 -7.35 -13.72
N HIS A 171 -16.66 -7.21 -13.96
CA HIS A 171 -15.77 -6.46 -13.05
C HIS A 171 -16.03 -4.96 -13.18
N ASP A 172 -16.41 -4.33 -12.07
CA ASP A 172 -16.84 -2.93 -12.00
C ASP A 172 -15.78 -1.99 -11.38
N THR A 173 -14.62 -2.51 -11.00
CA THR A 173 -13.51 -1.74 -10.48
C THR A 173 -12.63 -1.21 -11.60
N ARG A 174 -12.05 -0.02 -11.38
CA ARG A 174 -11.12 0.64 -12.29
C ARG A 174 -9.92 1.12 -11.49
N THR A 175 -8.74 0.92 -12.02
CA THR A 175 -7.49 1.39 -11.39
C THR A 175 -6.75 2.28 -12.35
N LEU A 176 -6.22 3.39 -11.81
CA LEU A 176 -5.61 4.48 -12.56
C LEU A 176 -4.12 4.59 -12.21
N VAL A 177 -3.28 4.80 -13.21
CA VAL A 177 -1.85 5.06 -13.02
C VAL A 177 -1.43 6.23 -13.91
N PHE A 178 -0.84 7.27 -13.32
CA PHE A 178 -0.24 8.39 -14.05
C PHE A 178 1.24 8.11 -14.31
N ASP A 179 1.62 8.17 -15.58
CA ASP A 179 3.00 8.09 -16.04
C ASP A 179 3.44 9.47 -16.56
N GLU A 180 3.95 10.28 -15.65
CA GLU A 180 4.39 11.63 -16.00
C GLU A 180 5.61 11.62 -16.93
N ARG A 181 6.50 10.63 -16.80
CA ARG A 181 7.70 10.52 -17.64
C ARG A 181 7.34 10.31 -19.11
N ASN A 182 6.38 9.43 -19.39
CA ASN A 182 5.94 9.13 -20.75
C ASN A 182 4.70 9.95 -21.18
N GLN A 183 4.21 10.86 -20.31
CA GLN A 183 3.04 11.71 -20.55
C GLN A 183 1.78 10.88 -20.81
N LYS A 184 1.57 9.80 -20.04
CA LYS A 184 0.47 8.84 -20.21
C LYS A 184 -0.31 8.59 -18.92
N VAL A 185 -1.54 8.11 -19.12
CA VAL A 185 -2.41 7.57 -18.07
C VAL A 185 -2.84 6.18 -18.48
N TYR A 186 -2.72 5.23 -17.57
CA TYR A 186 -3.20 3.87 -17.77
C TYR A 186 -4.46 3.61 -16.93
N LEU A 187 -5.43 2.94 -17.51
CA LEU A 187 -6.70 2.59 -16.87
C LEU A 187 -7.03 1.12 -17.09
N SER A 188 -7.27 0.37 -16.01
CA SER A 188 -7.67 -1.03 -16.11
C SER A 188 -9.18 -1.18 -16.27
N ILE A 189 -9.60 -2.09 -17.14
CA ILE A 189 -11.01 -2.44 -17.37
C ILE A 189 -11.15 -3.97 -17.36
N GLY A 190 -11.67 -4.51 -16.26
CA GLY A 190 -11.87 -5.95 -16.12
C GLY A 190 -12.99 -6.48 -17.03
N SER A 191 -13.02 -7.80 -17.25
CA SER A 191 -13.96 -8.51 -18.11
C SER A 191 -15.42 -8.31 -17.68
N LEU A 192 -16.32 -8.46 -18.63
CA LEU A 192 -17.77 -8.47 -18.40
C LEU A 192 -18.24 -9.78 -17.76
N CYS A 193 -17.64 -10.89 -18.15
CA CYS A 193 -18.04 -12.23 -17.75
C CYS A 193 -16.84 -13.04 -17.23
N ASN A 194 -17.07 -14.25 -16.78
CA ASN A 194 -16.00 -15.15 -16.34
C ASN A 194 -15.11 -15.58 -17.53
N ALA A 195 -15.70 -15.99 -18.65
CA ALA A 195 -14.99 -16.36 -19.85
C ALA A 195 -15.83 -16.01 -21.10
N CYS A 196 -15.49 -14.92 -21.79
CA CYS A 196 -16.14 -14.51 -23.05
C CYS A 196 -15.20 -13.67 -23.92
N ARG A 197 -15.50 -13.59 -25.21
CA ARG A 197 -14.75 -12.76 -26.16
C ARG A 197 -15.16 -11.31 -25.96
N GLU A 198 -14.18 -10.45 -25.75
CA GLU A 198 -14.37 -9.02 -25.51
C GLU A 198 -13.36 -8.21 -26.31
N SER A 199 -13.77 -7.01 -26.77
CA SER A 199 -12.89 -6.08 -27.49
C SER A 199 -12.60 -4.80 -26.70
N GLU A 200 -13.53 -4.41 -25.82
CA GLU A 200 -13.48 -3.14 -25.08
C GLU A 200 -13.20 -3.36 -23.58
N ARG A 201 -13.12 -4.62 -23.15
CA ARG A 201 -12.91 -5.00 -21.75
C ARG A 201 -11.86 -6.11 -21.68
N ALA A 202 -11.49 -6.50 -20.46
CA ALA A 202 -10.34 -7.37 -20.21
C ALA A 202 -9.04 -6.76 -20.76
N VAL A 203 -8.87 -5.45 -20.59
CA VAL A 203 -7.81 -4.62 -21.18
C VAL A 203 -7.22 -3.66 -20.14
N ILE A 204 -6.04 -3.16 -20.46
CA ILE A 204 -5.52 -1.90 -19.93
C ILE A 204 -5.54 -0.90 -21.09
N GLU A 205 -6.17 0.24 -20.86
CA GLU A 205 -6.20 1.36 -21.79
C GLU A 205 -5.12 2.37 -21.44
N GLU A 206 -4.64 3.08 -22.47
CA GLU A 206 -3.73 4.21 -22.37
C GLU A 206 -4.40 5.45 -22.89
N TYR A 207 -4.15 6.57 -22.22
CA TYR A 207 -4.59 7.92 -22.57
C TYR A 207 -3.42 8.89 -22.44
N ASP A 208 -3.54 10.07 -23.02
CA ASP A 208 -2.65 11.19 -22.70
C ASP A 208 -2.97 11.74 -21.28
N LEU A 209 -2.06 12.56 -20.72
CA LEU A 209 -2.23 13.14 -19.38
C LEU A 209 -3.46 14.06 -19.23
N ASN A 210 -4.13 14.40 -20.31
CA ASN A 210 -5.40 15.13 -20.31
C ASN A 210 -6.64 14.24 -20.41
N GLY A 211 -6.46 12.89 -20.37
CA GLY A 211 -7.55 11.91 -20.47
C GLY A 211 -8.09 11.69 -21.87
N GLN A 212 -7.36 12.12 -22.91
CA GLN A 212 -7.76 11.99 -24.31
C GLN A 212 -6.91 10.96 -25.07
N ASN A 213 -7.18 10.75 -26.36
CA ASN A 213 -6.42 9.87 -27.26
C ASN A 213 -6.32 8.42 -26.76
N ARG A 214 -7.48 7.87 -26.39
CA ARG A 214 -7.65 6.49 -25.92
C ARG A 214 -7.12 5.47 -26.93
N ARG A 215 -6.34 4.50 -26.44
CA ARG A 215 -6.02 3.26 -27.13
C ARG A 215 -5.95 2.08 -26.18
N ILE A 216 -6.09 0.87 -26.69
CA ILE A 216 -5.79 -0.35 -25.92
C ILE A 216 -4.29 -0.50 -25.84
N TYR A 217 -3.75 -0.49 -24.61
CA TYR A 217 -2.34 -0.71 -24.32
C TYR A 217 -2.00 -2.20 -24.26
N ALA A 218 -2.84 -2.99 -23.56
CA ALA A 218 -2.69 -4.44 -23.43
C ALA A 218 -4.05 -5.12 -23.31
N ASN A 219 -4.16 -6.39 -23.74
CA ASN A 219 -5.40 -7.13 -23.73
C ASN A 219 -5.24 -8.56 -23.21
N GLY A 220 -6.37 -9.27 -23.07
CA GLY A 220 -6.36 -10.62 -22.51
C GLY A 220 -6.07 -10.66 -21.01
N ILE A 221 -6.34 -9.57 -20.30
CA ILE A 221 -6.18 -9.40 -18.86
C ILE A 221 -7.56 -9.43 -18.23
N ARG A 222 -7.96 -10.59 -17.65
CA ARG A 222 -9.34 -10.76 -17.17
C ARG A 222 -9.77 -9.66 -16.19
N ASN A 223 -8.95 -9.36 -15.18
CA ASN A 223 -9.25 -8.30 -14.23
C ASN A 223 -7.96 -7.81 -13.53
N ALA A 224 -7.31 -6.81 -14.12
CA ALA A 224 -6.21 -6.12 -13.49
C ALA A 224 -6.76 -5.17 -12.41
N VAL A 225 -6.76 -5.62 -11.15
CA VAL A 225 -7.25 -4.77 -10.06
C VAL A 225 -6.15 -3.86 -9.54
N GLY A 226 -4.93 -4.36 -9.36
CA GLY A 226 -3.78 -3.57 -8.95
C GLY A 226 -2.90 -3.18 -10.13
N MET A 227 -2.47 -1.92 -10.18
CA MET A 227 -1.47 -1.41 -11.12
C MET A 227 -0.54 -0.41 -10.45
N THR A 228 0.72 -0.39 -10.88
CA THR A 228 1.74 0.55 -10.41
C THR A 228 2.86 0.72 -11.42
N LEU A 229 3.62 1.82 -11.34
CA LEU A 229 4.86 1.97 -12.11
C LEU A 229 6.06 1.54 -11.27
N HIS A 230 7.02 0.89 -11.92
CA HIS A 230 8.32 0.62 -11.30
C HIS A 230 9.08 1.95 -11.12
N PRO A 231 9.55 2.29 -9.92
CA PRO A 231 10.09 3.63 -9.63
C PRO A 231 11.34 3.99 -10.44
N THR A 232 12.17 3.01 -10.77
CA THR A 232 13.41 3.23 -11.53
C THR A 232 13.20 3.09 -13.04
N THR A 233 12.56 1.98 -13.48
CA THR A 233 12.44 1.67 -14.92
C THR A 233 11.22 2.31 -15.55
N ASN A 234 10.28 2.82 -14.77
CA ASN A 234 9.01 3.40 -15.20
C ASN A 234 8.13 2.44 -16.01
N ARG A 235 8.35 1.13 -15.89
CA ARG A 235 7.54 0.10 -16.52
C ARG A 235 6.25 -0.10 -15.75
N LEU A 236 5.15 -0.28 -16.47
CA LEU A 236 3.85 -0.57 -15.88
C LEU A 236 3.80 -2.02 -15.39
N TRP A 237 3.37 -2.23 -14.16
CA TRP A 237 3.11 -3.53 -13.56
C TRP A 237 1.65 -3.66 -13.18
N ALA A 238 1.10 -4.86 -13.36
CA ALA A 238 -0.28 -5.17 -12.98
C ALA A 238 -0.37 -6.57 -12.39
N ASN A 239 -1.42 -6.81 -11.63
CA ASN A 239 -1.87 -8.16 -11.29
C ASN A 239 -3.10 -8.55 -12.11
N ASN A 240 -3.49 -9.81 -12.04
CA ASN A 240 -4.70 -10.31 -12.66
C ASN A 240 -5.43 -11.27 -11.74
N ASN A 241 -6.72 -11.06 -11.59
CA ASN A 241 -7.62 -12.04 -10.99
C ASN A 241 -8.10 -12.99 -12.08
N GLY A 242 -7.77 -14.28 -11.92
CA GLY A 242 -8.04 -15.35 -12.89
C GLY A 242 -9.51 -15.73 -12.99
N ASN A 243 -9.78 -16.67 -13.92
CA ASN A 243 -11.11 -17.19 -14.19
C ASN A 243 -11.60 -18.12 -13.07
N ASP A 244 -12.90 -18.28 -12.96
CA ASP A 244 -13.56 -19.22 -12.05
C ASP A 244 -13.93 -20.54 -12.79
N ASN A 245 -14.40 -21.53 -12.04
CA ASN A 245 -14.98 -22.78 -12.55
C ASN A 245 -14.00 -23.70 -13.29
N GLN A 246 -12.71 -23.65 -12.96
CA GLN A 246 -11.67 -24.55 -13.47
C GLN A 246 -11.08 -25.45 -12.37
N GLY A 247 -11.67 -25.45 -11.17
CA GLY A 247 -11.19 -26.15 -9.99
C GLY A 247 -10.38 -25.27 -9.03
N ASN A 248 -9.87 -25.89 -7.96
CA ASN A 248 -9.20 -25.17 -6.89
C ASN A 248 -7.86 -24.52 -7.28
N ASP A 249 -7.13 -25.13 -8.20
CA ASP A 249 -5.75 -24.76 -8.50
C ASP A 249 -5.55 -24.16 -9.90
N VAL A 250 -6.66 -23.92 -10.63
CA VAL A 250 -6.65 -23.37 -11.99
C VAL A 250 -7.67 -22.25 -12.11
N PRO A 251 -7.29 -21.13 -12.75
CA PRO A 251 -5.93 -20.79 -13.17
C PRO A 251 -5.13 -20.21 -12.01
N PRO A 252 -3.80 -20.35 -12.02
CA PRO A 252 -2.94 -19.47 -11.26
C PRO A 252 -3.24 -18.02 -11.59
N GLU A 253 -3.22 -17.16 -10.58
CA GLU A 253 -3.24 -15.72 -10.78
C GLU A 253 -1.82 -15.23 -11.11
N TRP A 254 -1.67 -14.00 -11.57
CA TRP A 254 -0.35 -13.50 -11.91
C TRP A 254 -0.12 -12.03 -11.55
N ILE A 255 1.16 -11.69 -11.41
CA ILE A 255 1.67 -10.32 -11.35
C ILE A 255 2.73 -10.23 -12.44
N ASP A 256 2.66 -9.18 -13.27
CA ASP A 256 3.57 -9.03 -14.42
C ASP A 256 3.84 -7.58 -14.77
N MET A 257 4.96 -7.39 -15.46
CA MET A 257 5.26 -6.16 -16.19
C MET A 257 4.46 -6.14 -17.49
N VAL A 258 3.55 -5.18 -17.60
CA VAL A 258 2.66 -5.06 -18.75
C VAL A 258 3.37 -4.40 -19.94
N ARG A 259 3.28 -5.05 -21.09
CA ARG A 259 3.92 -4.62 -22.34
C ARG A 259 2.90 -4.04 -23.32
N ASP A 260 3.31 -3.00 -24.03
CA ASP A 260 2.49 -2.42 -25.10
C ASP A 260 2.21 -3.48 -26.18
N GLY A 261 0.92 -3.60 -26.57
CA GLY A 261 0.43 -4.62 -27.49
C GLY A 261 0.44 -6.04 -26.94
N GLY A 262 0.74 -6.24 -25.63
CA GLY A 262 0.80 -7.56 -24.99
C GLY A 262 -0.57 -8.24 -24.88
N PHE A 263 -0.61 -9.56 -25.09
CA PHE A 263 -1.75 -10.41 -24.81
C PHE A 263 -1.45 -11.32 -23.63
N TYR A 264 -2.38 -11.40 -22.65
CA TYR A 264 -2.16 -12.04 -21.34
C TYR A 264 -3.03 -13.28 -21.10
N GLY A 265 -3.68 -13.82 -22.15
CA GLY A 265 -4.27 -15.15 -22.16
C GLY A 265 -5.79 -15.22 -22.12
N TYR A 266 -6.49 -14.33 -21.40
CA TYR A 266 -7.95 -14.32 -21.33
C TYR A 266 -8.58 -14.07 -22.72
N PRO A 267 -9.65 -14.81 -23.12
CA PRO A 267 -10.37 -15.81 -22.32
C PRO A 267 -9.92 -17.26 -22.56
N PHE A 268 -8.86 -17.52 -23.31
CA PHE A 268 -8.56 -18.82 -23.90
C PHE A 268 -7.58 -19.67 -23.08
N VAL A 269 -6.58 -19.03 -22.49
CA VAL A 269 -5.43 -19.70 -21.85
C VAL A 269 -5.06 -18.99 -20.54
N HIS A 270 -4.33 -19.73 -19.71
CA HIS A 270 -3.77 -19.24 -18.45
C HIS A 270 -2.27 -19.59 -18.37
N SER A 271 -1.61 -19.19 -17.28
CA SER A 271 -0.19 -19.44 -17.01
C SER A 271 0.68 -19.03 -18.20
N HIS A 272 1.22 -20.00 -18.95
CA HIS A 272 1.88 -19.76 -20.21
C HIS A 272 1.34 -20.73 -21.26
N ARG A 273 0.34 -20.27 -22.05
CA ARG A 273 -0.31 -20.99 -23.17
C ARG A 273 -1.01 -22.30 -22.77
N GLN A 274 -1.42 -22.42 -21.48
CA GLN A 274 -2.21 -23.56 -21.03
C GLN A 274 -3.68 -23.29 -21.31
N TRP A 275 -4.29 -24.07 -22.20
CA TRP A 275 -5.69 -23.95 -22.58
C TRP A 275 -6.61 -24.25 -21.39
N PHE A 276 -7.67 -23.47 -21.24
CA PHE A 276 -8.72 -23.81 -20.30
C PHE A 276 -9.44 -25.10 -20.71
N ASN A 277 -10.01 -25.79 -19.73
CA ASN A 277 -10.94 -26.88 -20.01
C ASN A 277 -12.29 -26.30 -20.47
N PHE A 278 -12.52 -26.28 -21.76
CA PHE A 278 -13.74 -25.73 -22.34
C PHE A 278 -15.01 -26.52 -21.98
N ASN A 279 -14.89 -27.70 -21.41
CA ASN A 279 -16.02 -28.48 -20.91
C ASN A 279 -16.37 -28.21 -19.45
N ALA A 280 -15.57 -27.43 -18.72
CA ALA A 280 -15.74 -27.18 -17.28
C ALA A 280 -17.04 -26.43 -16.97
N ALA A 281 -17.44 -25.46 -17.79
CA ALA A 281 -18.65 -24.67 -17.58
C ALA A 281 -19.20 -24.12 -18.92
N ALA A 282 -20.43 -23.63 -18.91
CA ALA A 282 -21.15 -23.17 -20.11
C ALA A 282 -20.46 -21.96 -20.78
N ASP A 283 -19.93 -21.04 -20.02
CA ASP A 283 -19.20 -19.85 -20.48
C ASP A 283 -17.92 -20.22 -21.26
N TYR A 284 -17.19 -21.25 -20.83
CA TYR A 284 -16.04 -21.76 -21.58
C TYR A 284 -16.48 -22.49 -22.86
N ARG A 285 -17.54 -23.31 -22.82
CA ARG A 285 -18.08 -23.95 -24.01
C ARG A 285 -18.51 -22.95 -25.08
N ALA A 286 -19.02 -21.79 -24.67
CA ALA A 286 -19.42 -20.72 -25.59
C ALA A 286 -18.26 -20.11 -26.38
N LEU A 287 -17.00 -20.35 -25.96
CA LEU A 287 -15.82 -19.94 -26.73
C LEU A 287 -15.51 -20.82 -27.92
N LEU A 288 -16.11 -22.01 -27.99
CA LEU A 288 -15.89 -22.96 -29.10
C LEU A 288 -16.74 -22.60 -30.34
N PRO A 289 -16.25 -22.89 -31.55
CA PRO A 289 -14.93 -23.45 -31.84
C PRO A 289 -13.81 -22.44 -31.70
N ILE A 290 -12.61 -22.93 -31.32
CA ILE A 290 -11.40 -22.09 -31.34
C ILE A 290 -11.02 -21.85 -32.81
N THR A 291 -10.84 -20.60 -33.17
CA THR A 291 -10.49 -20.18 -34.52
C THR A 291 -8.96 -20.18 -34.73
N ARG A 292 -8.55 -20.12 -36.01
CA ARG A 292 -7.13 -19.93 -36.34
C ARG A 292 -6.57 -18.61 -35.79
N ALA A 293 -7.40 -17.55 -35.76
CA ALA A 293 -7.02 -16.27 -35.20
C ALA A 293 -6.80 -16.36 -33.67
N ASP A 294 -7.66 -17.08 -32.95
CA ASP A 294 -7.49 -17.31 -31.49
C ASP A 294 -6.19 -18.07 -31.21
N SER A 295 -5.92 -19.12 -31.99
CA SER A 295 -4.67 -19.87 -31.82
C SER A 295 -3.43 -19.01 -32.10
N ALA A 296 -3.47 -18.16 -33.11
CA ALA A 296 -2.39 -17.22 -33.42
C ALA A 296 -2.20 -16.18 -32.30
N LEU A 297 -3.31 -15.71 -31.70
CA LEU A 297 -3.26 -14.81 -30.56
C LEU A 297 -2.62 -15.46 -29.32
N VAL A 298 -3.01 -16.72 -29.02
CA VAL A 298 -2.44 -17.50 -27.91
C VAL A 298 -0.92 -17.69 -28.06
N GLN A 299 -0.41 -17.87 -29.29
CA GLN A 299 1.04 -17.98 -29.51
C GLN A 299 1.81 -16.70 -29.14
N ARG A 300 1.12 -15.55 -29.06
CA ARG A 300 1.69 -14.25 -28.67
C ARG A 300 1.55 -13.97 -27.17
N GLN A 301 1.00 -14.90 -26.38
CA GLN A 301 0.83 -14.68 -24.95
C GLN A 301 2.16 -14.35 -24.28
N VAL A 302 2.16 -13.27 -23.51
CA VAL A 302 3.28 -12.88 -22.63
C VAL A 302 3.35 -13.89 -21.48
N ALA A 303 4.56 -14.38 -21.18
CA ALA A 303 4.79 -15.25 -20.03
C ALA A 303 4.81 -14.39 -18.75
N PRO A 304 3.98 -14.70 -17.73
CA PRO A 304 3.93 -13.92 -16.50
C PRO A 304 5.25 -13.89 -15.72
N ALA A 305 5.53 -12.74 -15.09
CA ALA A 305 6.69 -12.55 -14.22
C ALA A 305 6.59 -13.33 -12.91
N ALA A 306 5.40 -13.47 -12.38
CA ALA A 306 5.09 -14.28 -11.21
C ALA A 306 3.73 -14.96 -11.37
N LEU A 307 3.68 -16.27 -11.17
CA LEU A 307 2.44 -17.04 -11.04
C LEU A 307 2.17 -17.32 -9.56
N ILE A 308 0.98 -16.95 -9.12
CA ILE A 308 0.52 -17.05 -7.74
C ILE A 308 -0.56 -18.12 -7.64
N GLN A 309 -0.74 -18.64 -6.45
CA GLN A 309 -1.80 -19.63 -6.21
C GLN A 309 -3.17 -19.10 -6.67
N ALA A 310 -3.89 -19.97 -7.39
CA ALA A 310 -5.23 -19.70 -7.91
C ALA A 310 -6.18 -19.17 -6.83
N HIS A 311 -7.04 -18.23 -7.19
CA HIS A 311 -8.10 -17.66 -6.37
C HIS A 311 -7.60 -16.84 -5.16
N SER A 312 -6.33 -16.45 -5.11
CA SER A 312 -5.79 -15.57 -4.06
C SER A 312 -6.37 -14.15 -4.09
N ALA A 313 -6.93 -13.75 -5.23
CA ALA A 313 -7.52 -12.43 -5.49
C ALA A 313 -6.53 -11.27 -5.21
N PRO A 314 -5.43 -11.15 -5.99
CA PRO A 314 -4.49 -10.05 -5.84
C PRO A 314 -5.17 -8.71 -6.13
N MET A 315 -4.94 -7.72 -5.24
CA MET A 315 -5.57 -6.41 -5.24
C MET A 315 -4.50 -5.31 -5.40
N ALA A 316 -4.34 -4.44 -4.42
CA ALA A 316 -3.38 -3.34 -4.51
C ALA A 316 -1.94 -3.81 -4.73
N LEU A 317 -1.20 -3.04 -5.51
CA LEU A 317 0.25 -3.19 -5.77
C LEU A 317 0.97 -1.90 -5.42
N SER A 318 2.19 -2.01 -4.87
CA SER A 318 3.08 -0.88 -4.70
C SER A 318 4.53 -1.33 -4.63
N PHE A 319 5.42 -0.70 -5.38
CA PHE A 319 6.86 -0.90 -5.18
C PHE A 319 7.32 -0.27 -3.88
N SER A 320 8.30 -0.90 -3.25
CA SER A 320 8.97 -0.40 -2.06
C SER A 320 9.71 0.90 -2.32
N ASN A 321 10.00 1.62 -1.24
CA ASN A 321 10.88 2.78 -1.24
C ASN A 321 12.13 2.52 -0.36
N PRO A 322 13.17 3.35 -0.40
CA PRO A 322 14.41 3.15 0.35
C PRO A 322 14.27 3.13 1.87
N SER A 323 13.15 3.58 2.43
CA SER A 323 12.91 3.63 3.88
C SER A 323 12.57 2.28 4.49
N PHE A 324 12.20 1.29 3.66
CA PHE A 324 11.96 -0.08 4.13
C PHE A 324 13.26 -0.78 4.59
N PRO A 325 13.16 -1.80 5.47
CA PRO A 325 14.29 -2.66 5.80
C PRO A 325 14.98 -3.22 4.53
N PRO A 326 16.29 -3.47 4.55
CA PRO A 326 17.06 -3.84 3.35
C PRO A 326 16.45 -4.98 2.53
N GLN A 327 15.90 -6.01 3.19
CA GLN A 327 15.27 -7.16 2.54
C GLN A 327 13.94 -6.84 1.84
N PHE A 328 13.38 -5.63 2.03
CA PHE A 328 12.12 -5.19 1.45
C PHE A 328 12.24 -3.90 0.61
N ARG A 329 13.44 -3.56 0.12
CA ARG A 329 13.65 -2.28 -0.61
C ARG A 329 13.44 -2.36 -2.12
N ASN A 330 13.74 -3.50 -2.73
CA ASN A 330 13.85 -3.61 -4.18
C ASN A 330 12.72 -4.42 -4.83
N GLY A 331 11.61 -4.59 -4.15
CA GLY A 331 10.54 -5.44 -4.64
C GLY A 331 9.16 -4.80 -4.59
N LEU A 332 8.18 -5.62 -4.78
CA LEU A 332 6.78 -5.27 -5.00
C LEU A 332 5.90 -5.86 -3.90
N TRP A 333 5.18 -5.00 -3.21
CA TRP A 333 4.13 -5.38 -2.27
C TRP A 333 2.83 -5.69 -3.02
N SER A 334 2.16 -6.77 -2.65
CA SER A 334 0.84 -7.10 -3.17
C SER A 334 -0.09 -7.60 -2.07
N VAL A 335 -1.32 -7.13 -2.12
CA VAL A 335 -2.38 -7.52 -1.18
C VAL A 335 -3.23 -8.59 -1.82
N PHE A 336 -3.47 -9.70 -1.11
CA PHE A 336 -4.34 -10.78 -1.55
C PHE A 336 -5.62 -10.78 -0.72
N ARG A 337 -6.76 -10.45 -1.35
CA ARG A 337 -8.06 -10.32 -0.69
C ARG A 337 -8.59 -11.65 -0.17
N GLY A 338 -8.21 -12.74 -0.80
CA GLY A 338 -8.59 -14.08 -0.44
C GLY A 338 -9.76 -14.65 -1.24
N SER A 339 -9.75 -15.96 -1.32
CA SER A 339 -10.67 -16.77 -2.13
C SER A 339 -12.10 -16.74 -1.58
N TRP A 340 -13.06 -16.98 -2.47
CA TRP A 340 -14.46 -17.26 -2.12
C TRP A 340 -14.89 -18.66 -2.59
N ASN A 341 -14.16 -19.25 -3.53
CA ASN A 341 -14.51 -20.47 -4.27
C ASN A 341 -13.40 -21.54 -4.25
N ARG A 342 -12.52 -21.52 -3.24
CA ARG A 342 -11.42 -22.48 -3.10
C ARG A 342 -11.44 -23.16 -1.73
N THR A 343 -11.13 -24.46 -1.70
CA THR A 343 -10.99 -25.24 -0.46
C THR A 343 -9.64 -25.98 -0.48
N PRO A 344 -8.77 -25.82 0.52
CA PRO A 344 -8.85 -24.81 1.60
C PRO A 344 -8.73 -23.37 1.06
N ALA A 345 -9.32 -22.43 1.78
CA ALA A 345 -9.27 -21.02 1.44
C ALA A 345 -7.83 -20.50 1.38
N THR A 346 -7.54 -19.60 0.44
CA THR A 346 -6.20 -19.02 0.23
C THR A 346 -6.27 -17.49 0.07
N GLY A 347 -5.11 -16.82 0.10
CA GLY A 347 -5.03 -15.37 0.10
C GLY A 347 -5.13 -14.81 1.52
N TYR A 348 -5.90 -13.73 1.73
CA TYR A 348 -6.10 -13.06 3.03
C TYR A 348 -4.78 -12.59 3.66
N LYS A 349 -3.90 -11.99 2.86
CA LYS A 349 -2.53 -11.67 3.30
C LYS A 349 -1.92 -10.52 2.51
N LEU A 350 -0.85 -9.97 3.03
CA LEU A 350 0.10 -9.12 2.32
C LEU A 350 1.34 -9.94 2.00
N VAL A 351 1.77 -9.88 0.75
CA VAL A 351 2.97 -10.54 0.27
C VAL A 351 3.97 -9.53 -0.31
N TYR A 352 5.21 -9.97 -0.41
CA TYR A 352 6.29 -9.25 -1.05
C TYR A 352 6.93 -10.12 -2.12
N LEU A 353 7.09 -9.57 -3.32
CA LEU A 353 7.82 -10.18 -4.42
C LEU A 353 9.18 -9.53 -4.48
N ASP A 354 10.24 -10.33 -4.40
CA ASP A 354 11.60 -9.85 -4.55
C ASP A 354 12.14 -10.11 -5.96
N PHE A 355 13.00 -9.20 -6.40
CA PHE A 355 13.67 -9.25 -7.69
C PHE A 355 15.18 -9.10 -7.48
N THR A 356 15.96 -9.69 -8.37
CA THR A 356 17.44 -9.63 -8.29
C THR A 356 17.92 -8.18 -8.42
N ASP A 357 17.33 -7.44 -9.34
CA ASP A 357 17.60 -6.01 -9.53
C ASP A 357 16.39 -5.30 -10.19
N ALA A 358 16.53 -3.98 -10.41
CA ALA A 358 15.47 -3.16 -10.98
C ALA A 358 15.13 -3.46 -12.45
N GLN A 359 15.97 -4.17 -13.18
CA GLN A 359 15.72 -4.57 -14.58
C GLN A 359 15.13 -5.97 -14.67
N ASP A 360 15.15 -6.73 -13.58
CA ASP A 360 14.61 -8.07 -13.53
C ASP A 360 13.09 -8.04 -13.78
N THR A 361 12.63 -8.99 -14.56
CA THR A 361 11.21 -9.13 -14.92
C THR A 361 10.63 -10.43 -14.41
N LEU A 362 11.39 -11.22 -13.63
CA LEU A 362 10.95 -12.46 -13.01
C LEU A 362 11.12 -12.34 -11.49
N ALA A 363 10.06 -12.56 -10.75
CA ALA A 363 10.15 -12.59 -9.29
C ALA A 363 10.85 -13.88 -8.83
N ASN A 364 11.84 -13.74 -7.93
CA ASN A 364 12.54 -14.89 -7.35
C ASN A 364 11.62 -15.68 -6.42
N PHE A 365 10.90 -14.97 -5.56
CA PHE A 365 10.00 -15.54 -4.56
C PHE A 365 8.77 -14.67 -4.35
N VAL A 366 7.69 -15.30 -3.88
CA VAL A 366 6.56 -14.64 -3.24
C VAL A 366 6.67 -14.89 -1.75
N THR A 367 6.93 -13.86 -0.97
CA THR A 367 7.17 -13.94 0.47
C THR A 367 5.92 -13.53 1.24
N ASP A 368 5.41 -14.39 2.11
CA ASP A 368 4.32 -14.04 3.03
C ASP A 368 4.85 -13.07 4.09
N VAL A 369 4.23 -11.90 4.24
CA VAL A 369 4.69 -10.87 5.19
C VAL A 369 3.66 -10.60 6.29
N VAL A 370 2.39 -10.45 5.94
CA VAL A 370 1.32 -10.27 6.93
C VAL A 370 0.23 -11.30 6.65
N THR A 371 0.02 -12.20 7.60
CA THR A 371 -1.03 -13.23 7.54
C THR A 371 -1.86 -13.21 8.82
N GLY A 372 -2.86 -14.12 8.95
CA GLY A 372 -3.68 -14.22 10.15
C GLY A 372 -5.10 -13.69 10.00
N PHE A 373 -5.47 -13.07 8.87
CA PHE A 373 -6.84 -12.57 8.62
C PHE A 373 -7.89 -13.69 8.54
N GLN A 374 -7.48 -14.94 8.47
CA GLN A 374 -8.36 -16.11 8.38
C GLN A 374 -8.27 -17.04 9.61
N THR A 375 -7.67 -16.60 10.70
CA THR A 375 -7.45 -17.46 11.89
C THR A 375 -8.12 -16.86 13.12
N PRO A 376 -8.95 -17.62 13.85
CA PRO A 376 -9.39 -19.00 13.61
C PRO A 376 -10.44 -19.13 12.47
N SER A 377 -11.02 -18.04 12.05
CA SER A 377 -11.93 -17.91 10.90
C SER A 377 -11.63 -16.62 10.16
N VAL A 378 -12.11 -16.47 8.94
CA VAL A 378 -11.94 -15.23 8.18
C VAL A 378 -12.62 -14.08 8.93
N TRP A 379 -11.85 -13.07 9.30
CA TRP A 379 -12.32 -11.88 10.04
C TRP A 379 -12.06 -10.56 9.31
N GLY A 380 -11.22 -10.56 8.27
CA GLY A 380 -10.91 -9.40 7.46
C GLY A 380 -10.47 -9.80 6.05
N ARG A 381 -10.69 -8.93 5.08
CA ARG A 381 -10.30 -9.12 3.68
C ARG A 381 -9.45 -7.94 3.21
N PRO A 382 -8.12 -8.10 3.20
CA PRO A 382 -7.20 -7.04 2.79
C PRO A 382 -7.42 -6.64 1.31
N VAL A 383 -7.43 -5.33 1.01
CA VAL A 383 -7.68 -4.81 -0.35
C VAL A 383 -6.77 -3.65 -0.69
N GLY A 384 -6.83 -2.56 0.08
CA GLY A 384 -6.09 -1.34 -0.17
C GLY A 384 -4.69 -1.38 0.43
N LEU A 385 -3.76 -0.70 -0.22
CA LEU A 385 -2.38 -0.56 0.24
C LEU A 385 -1.88 0.85 -0.09
N ALA A 386 -1.27 1.49 0.88
CA ALA A 386 -0.46 2.69 0.69
C ALA A 386 0.82 2.59 1.49
N LEU A 387 1.87 3.24 1.02
CA LEU A 387 3.18 3.27 1.65
C LEU A 387 3.53 4.72 1.98
N ASP A 388 4.03 4.96 3.20
CA ASP A 388 4.55 6.29 3.53
C ASP A 388 6.06 6.39 3.27
N GLN A 389 6.59 7.62 3.35
CA GLN A 389 8.00 7.90 3.15
C GLN A 389 8.90 7.40 4.31
N ARG A 390 8.32 6.91 5.39
CA ARG A 390 9.03 6.37 6.57
C ARG A 390 9.16 4.86 6.54
N GLY A 391 8.57 4.19 5.52
CA GLY A 391 8.58 2.75 5.39
C GLY A 391 7.45 2.05 6.17
N ASN A 392 6.37 2.76 6.49
CA ASN A 392 5.17 2.13 7.02
C ASN A 392 4.23 1.72 5.88
N LEU A 393 3.49 0.64 6.12
CA LEU A 393 2.43 0.15 5.24
C LEU A 393 1.07 0.50 5.85
N TYR A 394 0.15 0.94 5.02
CA TYR A 394 -1.25 1.14 5.40
C TYR A 394 -2.09 0.13 4.63
N LEU A 395 -2.77 -0.75 5.36
CA LEU A 395 -3.51 -1.89 4.82
C LEU A 395 -4.99 -1.76 5.14
N GLY A 396 -5.83 -1.65 4.10
CA GLY A 396 -7.27 -1.55 4.25
C GLY A 396 -7.96 -2.91 4.13
N SER A 397 -8.93 -3.22 4.99
CA SER A 397 -9.83 -4.36 4.89
C SER A 397 -11.23 -3.89 4.50
N ASP A 398 -11.83 -4.47 3.44
CA ASP A 398 -13.08 -3.98 2.85
C ASP A 398 -14.33 -4.78 3.26
N ASP A 399 -14.15 -5.88 3.96
CA ASP A 399 -15.24 -6.81 4.26
C ASP A 399 -15.02 -7.50 5.62
N LEU A 400 -16.11 -7.92 6.27
CA LEU A 400 -16.17 -8.51 7.61
C LEU A 400 -15.73 -7.51 8.69
N THR A 401 -14.52 -7.03 8.65
CA THR A 401 -14.01 -5.92 9.48
C THR A 401 -13.50 -4.83 8.57
N GLN A 402 -14.16 -3.68 8.56
CA GLN A 402 -13.77 -2.53 7.75
C GLN A 402 -12.87 -1.62 8.59
N VAL A 403 -11.60 -1.60 8.25
CA VAL A 403 -10.56 -0.96 9.06
C VAL A 403 -9.35 -0.63 8.19
N ILE A 404 -8.64 0.42 8.55
CA ILE A 404 -7.30 0.71 8.02
C ILE A 404 -6.30 0.41 9.13
N PHE A 405 -5.35 -0.47 8.85
CA PHE A 405 -4.22 -0.76 9.71
C PHE A 405 -3.00 0.05 9.28
N GLN A 406 -2.21 0.50 10.24
CA GLN A 406 -0.81 0.84 9.99
C GLN A 406 0.06 -0.35 10.41
N ILE A 407 1.01 -0.71 9.56
CA ILE A 407 2.04 -1.70 9.84
C ILE A 407 3.38 -1.02 9.79
N SER A 408 4.03 -0.89 10.94
CA SER A 408 5.38 -0.35 11.05
C SER A 408 6.39 -1.46 10.80
N THR A 409 7.32 -1.22 9.90
CA THR A 409 8.39 -2.16 9.53
C THR A 409 9.71 -1.87 10.23
N ASN A 410 9.80 -0.76 10.96
CA ASN A 410 10.97 -0.35 11.72
C ASN A 410 10.70 -0.45 13.22
N ALA A 411 11.38 -1.35 13.92
CA ALA A 411 11.26 -1.51 15.37
C ALA A 411 11.58 -0.23 16.17
N SER A 412 12.33 0.71 15.56
CA SER A 412 12.77 1.93 16.22
C SER A 412 11.68 3.00 16.41
N THR A 413 10.58 2.94 15.64
CA THR A 413 9.53 3.97 15.71
C THR A 413 8.49 3.74 16.81
N LEU A 414 8.39 2.53 17.35
CA LEU A 414 7.39 2.21 18.38
C LEU A 414 7.91 2.33 19.81
N THR A 415 9.21 2.39 20.01
CA THR A 415 9.77 2.74 21.33
C THR A 415 9.55 4.21 21.71
N GLN A 416 9.17 5.05 20.74
CA GLN A 416 8.77 6.45 21.02
C GLN A 416 7.32 6.58 21.49
N GLU A 417 6.46 5.60 21.29
CA GLU A 417 5.01 5.71 21.52
C GLU A 417 4.55 5.36 22.93
N LEU A 418 5.40 4.75 23.74
CA LEU A 418 5.19 4.58 25.18
C LEU A 418 5.96 5.61 25.98
N ALA A 419 6.67 6.52 25.35
CA ALA A 419 7.23 7.66 26.02
C ALA A 419 6.07 8.55 26.46
N GLN A 420 5.67 8.45 27.73
CA GLN A 420 4.79 9.43 28.34
C GLN A 420 5.37 10.81 28.02
N THR A 421 4.58 11.67 27.39
CA THR A 421 4.98 13.04 27.09
C THR A 421 5.38 13.73 28.38
N VAL A 422 6.53 14.37 28.38
CA VAL A 422 6.94 15.23 29.49
C VAL A 422 6.32 16.60 29.25
N ASP A 423 5.34 16.96 30.09
CA ASP A 423 4.78 18.29 30.06
C ASP A 423 5.73 19.29 30.76
N PHE A 424 6.02 20.37 30.06
CA PHE A 424 6.83 21.47 30.59
C PHE A 424 6.38 22.81 30.01
N GLN A 425 6.76 23.90 30.65
CA GLN A 425 6.42 25.26 30.24
C GLN A 425 7.67 26.04 29.93
N LEU A 426 7.62 26.91 28.93
CA LEU A 426 8.67 27.84 28.53
C LEU A 426 8.16 29.26 28.63
N PHE A 427 8.87 30.09 29.38
CA PHE A 427 8.56 31.53 29.54
C PHE A 427 9.80 32.37 29.84
N PRO A 428 9.80 33.68 29.47
CA PRO A 428 8.82 34.29 28.56
C PRO A 428 8.96 33.78 27.15
N ASN A 429 7.87 33.83 26.36
CA ASN A 429 7.88 33.55 24.92
C ASN A 429 7.03 34.64 24.23
N PRO A 430 7.61 35.53 23.42
CA PRO A 430 9.03 35.61 23.01
C PRO A 430 10.03 35.92 24.13
N VAL A 431 11.28 35.52 23.92
CA VAL A 431 12.39 35.70 24.87
C VAL A 431 13.55 36.48 24.23
N SER A 432 14.23 37.36 25.03
CA SER A 432 15.39 38.10 24.52
C SER A 432 16.74 37.61 25.08
N ALA A 433 16.79 37.13 26.32
CA ALA A 433 18.04 36.74 26.95
C ALA A 433 17.98 35.42 27.73
N THR A 434 16.97 35.24 28.57
CA THR A 434 16.87 34.08 29.47
C THR A 434 15.49 33.43 29.33
N LEU A 435 15.46 32.20 28.89
CA LEU A 435 14.26 31.35 28.82
C LEU A 435 14.19 30.52 30.11
N THR A 436 13.07 30.56 30.80
CA THR A 436 12.81 29.70 31.95
C THR A 436 12.04 28.47 31.50
N LEU A 437 12.54 27.30 31.89
CA LEU A 437 11.88 26.02 31.69
C LEU A 437 11.37 25.53 33.04
N ASN A 438 10.08 25.19 33.10
CA ASN A 438 9.43 24.66 34.32
C ASN A 438 8.77 23.31 33.95
N TYR A 439 9.05 22.28 34.74
CA TYR A 439 8.49 20.95 34.55
C TYR A 439 8.33 20.22 35.90
N THR A 440 7.42 19.24 35.94
CA THR A 440 7.24 18.40 37.12
C THR A 440 8.19 17.21 37.05
N ARG A 441 9.13 17.14 38.00
CA ARG A 441 10.07 16.03 38.10
C ARG A 441 9.42 14.82 38.75
N PHE A 442 9.43 13.68 38.04
CA PHE A 442 8.81 12.44 38.53
C PHE A 442 9.75 11.58 39.39
N SER A 443 11.07 11.80 39.30
CA SER A 443 12.08 11.06 40.08
C SER A 443 13.38 11.87 40.20
N THR A 444 14.03 11.80 41.34
CA THR A 444 15.34 12.43 41.59
C THR A 444 16.51 11.69 40.97
N THR A 445 16.30 10.45 40.50
CA THR A 445 17.35 9.60 39.94
C THR A 445 17.43 9.63 38.42
N GLU A 446 16.40 10.15 37.73
CA GLU A 446 16.38 10.23 36.26
C GLU A 446 17.21 11.41 35.75
N LYS A 447 18.00 11.14 34.70
CA LYS A 447 18.76 12.18 34.00
C LYS A 447 17.78 13.03 33.18
N CYS A 448 17.80 14.34 33.42
CA CYS A 448 17.00 15.31 32.68
C CYS A 448 17.92 16.15 31.78
N VAL A 449 17.60 16.23 30.51
CA VAL A 449 18.38 16.94 29.50
C VAL A 449 17.47 17.83 28.67
N VAL A 450 17.81 19.09 28.51
CA VAL A 450 17.20 20.00 27.56
C VAL A 450 18.11 20.18 26.36
N GLU A 451 17.50 20.17 25.16
CA GLU A 451 18.17 20.42 23.89
C GLU A 451 17.35 21.47 23.12
N VAL A 452 18.04 22.42 22.49
CA VAL A 452 17.39 23.46 21.68
C VAL A 452 17.88 23.30 20.24
N PHE A 453 16.94 23.33 19.29
CA PHE A 453 17.20 23.17 17.87
C PHE A 453 16.72 24.40 17.10
N ASP A 454 17.47 24.81 16.08
CA ASP A 454 17.07 25.87 15.16
C ASP A 454 16.03 25.38 14.12
N ALA A 455 15.56 26.27 13.26
CA ALA A 455 14.57 25.95 12.21
C ALA A 455 15.07 24.91 11.16
N LEU A 456 16.38 24.66 11.10
CA LEU A 456 16.98 23.65 10.23
C LEU A 456 17.22 22.32 10.97
N GLY A 457 16.79 22.21 12.22
CA GLY A 457 16.96 21.01 13.06
C GLY A 457 18.38 20.83 13.62
N ARG A 458 19.25 21.83 13.54
CA ARG A 458 20.59 21.78 14.15
C ARG A 458 20.50 22.09 15.64
N GLN A 459 21.14 21.27 16.47
CA GLN A 459 21.23 21.50 17.91
C GLN A 459 22.12 22.70 18.20
N VAL A 460 21.55 23.72 18.84
CA VAL A 460 22.23 24.98 19.16
C VAL A 460 22.49 25.17 20.65
N LEU A 461 21.81 24.38 21.51
CA LEU A 461 22.05 24.39 22.97
C LEU A 461 21.74 23.03 23.56
N THR A 462 22.48 22.60 24.57
CA THR A 462 22.15 21.46 25.43
C THR A 462 22.55 21.75 26.86
N GLN A 463 21.72 21.31 27.83
CA GLN A 463 21.97 21.48 29.25
C GLN A 463 21.37 20.32 30.04
N ILE A 464 22.12 19.84 31.05
CA ILE A 464 21.60 18.87 32.03
C ILE A 464 20.88 19.65 33.11
N LEU A 465 19.62 19.31 33.36
CA LEU A 465 18.78 19.96 34.35
C LEU A 465 18.98 19.34 35.74
N ARG A 466 18.99 20.17 36.79
CA ARG A 466 19.19 19.73 38.17
C ARG A 466 17.98 19.99 39.07
N GLY A 467 17.07 20.87 38.66
CA GLY A 467 15.86 21.26 39.39
C GLY A 467 14.62 21.23 38.51
N ASP A 468 13.47 21.47 39.10
CA ASP A 468 12.16 21.49 38.42
C ASP A 468 11.95 22.80 37.64
N THR A 469 12.75 23.82 37.94
CA THR A 469 12.78 25.10 37.21
C THR A 469 14.22 25.42 36.87
N GLU A 470 14.48 25.61 35.60
CA GLU A 470 15.83 25.89 35.10
C GLU A 470 15.83 27.09 34.15
N ARG A 471 16.96 27.79 34.10
CA ARG A 471 17.18 28.95 33.23
C ARG A 471 18.15 28.62 32.12
N LEU A 472 17.73 28.87 30.89
CA LEU A 472 18.51 28.66 29.67
C LEU A 472 18.91 30.03 29.11
N SER A 473 20.21 30.25 28.92
CA SER A 473 20.67 31.45 28.24
C SER A 473 20.49 31.32 26.75
N VAL A 474 19.67 32.18 26.15
CA VAL A 474 19.41 32.24 24.71
C VAL A 474 19.92 33.54 24.10
N GLN A 475 20.65 34.35 24.87
CA GLN A 475 21.14 35.68 24.47
C GLN A 475 22.01 35.63 23.20
N ASN A 476 22.74 34.54 22.97
CA ASN A 476 23.62 34.37 21.82
C ASN A 476 22.96 33.67 20.62
N LEU A 477 21.68 33.32 20.71
CA LEU A 477 20.95 32.73 19.61
C LEU A 477 20.41 33.86 18.73
N PRO A 478 20.52 33.75 17.39
CA PRO A 478 19.89 34.69 16.47
C PRO A 478 18.37 34.79 16.69
N ALA A 479 17.78 35.94 16.36
CA ALA A 479 16.32 36.10 16.38
C ALA A 479 15.68 35.08 15.43
N GLY A 480 14.65 34.37 15.92
CA GLY A 480 14.01 33.30 15.16
C GLY A 480 13.21 32.32 16.00
N THR A 481 12.62 31.33 15.37
CA THR A 481 11.86 30.25 16.02
C THR A 481 12.77 29.05 16.31
N TYR A 482 12.64 28.49 17.50
CA TYR A 482 13.40 27.36 18.00
C TYR A 482 12.49 26.31 18.59
N ALA A 483 12.91 25.03 18.52
CA ALA A 483 12.28 23.92 19.21
C ALA A 483 13.11 23.54 20.44
N CYS A 484 12.46 23.46 21.60
CA CYS A 484 13.04 22.99 22.84
C CYS A 484 12.56 21.59 23.15
N ARG A 485 13.46 20.63 23.29
CA ARG A 485 13.19 19.26 23.69
C ARG A 485 13.66 19.03 25.12
N LEU A 486 12.76 18.60 25.99
CA LEU A 486 13.07 18.13 27.32
C LEU A 486 13.00 16.62 27.37
N SER A 487 14.09 15.95 27.73
CA SER A 487 14.19 14.51 27.91
C SER A 487 14.36 14.16 29.40
N VAL A 488 13.55 13.23 29.91
CA VAL A 488 13.57 12.72 31.28
C VAL A 488 13.59 11.20 31.22
N GLY A 489 14.76 10.60 31.41
CA GLY A 489 14.97 9.18 31.18
C GLY A 489 14.67 8.79 29.71
N SER A 490 13.69 7.92 29.49
CA SER A 490 13.22 7.52 28.15
C SER A 490 12.07 8.39 27.62
N ARG A 491 11.55 9.32 28.40
CA ARG A 491 10.42 10.21 28.06
C ARG A 491 10.93 11.54 27.55
N PHE A 492 10.17 12.21 26.67
CA PHE A 492 10.49 13.58 26.26
C PHE A 492 9.24 14.37 25.91
N GLY A 493 9.39 15.69 25.93
CA GLY A 493 8.41 16.66 25.43
C GLY A 493 9.10 17.67 24.50
N ILE A 494 8.33 18.31 23.61
CA ILE A 494 8.83 19.35 22.71
C ILE A 494 7.89 20.54 22.78
N GLN A 495 8.47 21.75 22.92
CA GLN A 495 7.75 23.02 22.79
C GLN A 495 8.55 24.01 21.94
N SER A 496 7.85 24.89 21.24
CA SER A 496 8.47 25.93 20.42
C SER A 496 8.51 27.26 21.19
N PHE A 497 9.57 28.06 20.98
CA PHE A 497 9.69 29.41 21.46
C PHE A 497 10.34 30.31 20.42
N VAL A 498 10.18 31.63 20.62
CA VAL A 498 10.71 32.66 19.71
C VAL A 498 11.76 33.49 20.46
N VAL A 499 12.95 33.61 19.86
CA VAL A 499 13.97 34.56 20.29
C VAL A 499 13.73 35.89 19.55
N ALA A 500 13.59 36.98 20.31
CA ALA A 500 13.40 38.34 19.80
C ALA A 500 14.29 39.30 20.60
N HIS A 501 15.24 39.92 19.92
CA HIS A 501 16.14 40.92 20.47
C HIS A 501 15.68 42.34 20.14
#